data_f54ec3ba08ce7c0c29028155a8756943
#
_entry.id   f54ec3ba08ce7c0c29028155a8756943
#
_cell.length_a   1.000
_cell.length_b   1.000
_cell.length_c   1.000
_cell.angle_alpha   90.00
_cell.angle_beta   90.00
_cell.angle_gamma   90.00
#
_symmetry.space_group_name_H-M   'P 1'
#
loop_
_entity.id
_entity.type
_entity.pdbx_description
1 polymer ?
#
loop_
_entity_poly.entity_id
_entity_poly.type
_entity_poly.pdbx_seq_one_letter_code
_entity_poly.pdbx_strand_id
1 'polypeptide(L)'
;SGGLTLAAVSGITTQVSSGKVYVKWTDPDDLVVAGSTIAAWGGTLLVRKAGSAPTSRRDGTIVLDSKTRDAYKNTYFCDSGLSNGTKYYYKFFPYTTANAYTDSTDDEFNAIPTVQVAGITSWNVTGMSASSEAGNGKMTVKWTDPSASISADGVTLASWASTTIVVKSGSYPTSKDD
;
A
#
# COMPACT_ATOMS: atom_id res chain seq x y z
N SER A 1 17.15 -23.96 -23.55
CA SER A 1 16.07 -23.64 -24.47
C SER A 1 15.05 -22.81 -23.67
N GLY A 2 15.03 -21.51 -23.91
CA GLY A 2 14.02 -20.64 -23.31
C GLY A 2 12.65 -21.00 -23.88
N GLY A 3 11.72 -21.46 -23.02
CA GLY A 3 10.33 -21.61 -23.41
C GLY A 3 9.70 -20.25 -23.76
N LEU A 4 8.59 -20.28 -24.50
CA LEU A 4 7.80 -19.08 -24.78
C LEU A 4 7.30 -18.49 -23.45
N THR A 5 7.56 -17.21 -23.22
CA THR A 5 7.15 -16.47 -22.03
C THR A 5 5.99 -15.52 -22.34
N LEU A 6 5.27 -15.13 -21.31
CA LEU A 6 4.19 -14.14 -21.40
C LEU A 6 4.76 -12.71 -21.41
N ALA A 7 3.90 -11.73 -21.67
CA ALA A 7 4.23 -10.33 -21.42
C ALA A 7 4.43 -10.06 -19.92
N ALA A 8 4.94 -8.89 -19.58
CA ALA A 8 4.97 -8.35 -18.23
C ALA A 8 3.54 -8.10 -17.70
N VAL A 9 3.37 -8.01 -16.38
CA VAL A 9 2.14 -7.49 -15.78
C VAL A 9 1.96 -6.01 -16.18
N SER A 10 0.76 -5.47 -16.01
CA SER A 10 0.48 -4.07 -16.34
C SER A 10 -0.35 -3.39 -15.24
N GLY A 11 -0.44 -2.07 -15.30
CA GLY A 11 -1.29 -1.29 -14.38
C GLY A 11 -0.90 -1.41 -12.91
N ILE A 12 0.39 -1.59 -12.60
CA ILE A 12 0.90 -1.67 -11.22
C ILE A 12 0.55 -0.38 -10.48
N THR A 13 -0.21 -0.51 -9.41
CA THR A 13 -0.58 0.60 -8.52
C THR A 13 -0.33 0.21 -7.08
N THR A 14 0.31 1.09 -6.31
CA THR A 14 0.74 0.81 -4.95
C THR A 14 0.20 1.81 -3.95
N GLN A 15 -0.02 1.34 -2.72
CA GLN A 15 -0.31 2.13 -1.54
C GLN A 15 0.53 1.61 -0.38
N VAL A 16 0.80 2.44 0.61
CA VAL A 16 1.53 2.04 1.82
C VAL A 16 0.80 2.47 3.07
N SER A 17 0.97 1.71 4.15
CA SER A 17 0.59 2.10 5.50
C SER A 17 1.60 1.55 6.50
N SER A 18 1.37 1.75 7.81
CA SER A 18 2.30 1.26 8.83
C SER A 18 2.47 -0.26 8.72
N GLY A 19 3.70 -0.69 8.42
CA GLY A 19 4.06 -2.10 8.29
C GLY A 19 3.44 -2.84 7.11
N LYS A 20 2.90 -2.13 6.10
CA LYS A 20 2.19 -2.75 4.99
C LYS A 20 2.48 -2.08 3.66
N VAL A 21 2.50 -2.89 2.60
CA VAL A 21 2.48 -2.46 1.20
C VAL A 21 1.28 -3.11 0.52
N TYR A 22 0.53 -2.31 -0.19
CA TYR A 22 -0.62 -2.75 -1.00
C TYR A 22 -0.28 -2.59 -2.46
N VAL A 23 -0.59 -3.58 -3.28
CA VAL A 23 -0.36 -3.53 -4.71
C VAL A 23 -1.52 -4.18 -5.46
N LYS A 24 -1.89 -3.57 -6.58
CA LYS A 24 -2.80 -4.15 -7.58
C LYS A 24 -2.16 -4.07 -8.95
N TRP A 25 -2.53 -5.01 -9.83
CA TRP A 25 -2.02 -5.13 -11.19
C TRP A 25 -3.01 -5.87 -12.08
N THR A 26 -2.73 -5.90 -13.36
CA THR A 26 -3.42 -6.73 -14.34
C THR A 26 -2.44 -7.82 -14.81
N ASP A 27 -2.88 -9.07 -14.76
CA ASP A 27 -2.10 -10.20 -15.26
C ASP A 27 -1.99 -10.16 -16.80
N PRO A 28 -0.91 -10.69 -17.39
CA PRO A 28 -0.77 -10.74 -18.84
C PRO A 28 -1.76 -11.71 -19.48
N ASP A 29 -2.10 -11.41 -20.73
CA ASP A 29 -2.87 -12.31 -21.58
C ASP A 29 -2.05 -13.54 -21.98
N ASP A 30 -2.75 -14.56 -22.45
CA ASP A 30 -2.12 -15.70 -23.13
C ASP A 30 -1.39 -15.24 -24.39
N LEU A 31 -0.29 -15.88 -24.70
CA LEU A 31 0.40 -15.64 -25.97
C LEU A 31 -0.34 -16.36 -27.09
N VAL A 32 -0.94 -15.57 -27.98
CA VAL A 32 -1.72 -16.09 -29.11
C VAL A 32 -1.03 -15.70 -30.43
N VAL A 33 -0.85 -16.66 -31.34
CA VAL A 33 -0.32 -16.42 -32.69
C VAL A 33 -1.28 -17.03 -33.71
N ALA A 34 -1.65 -16.26 -34.71
CA ALA A 34 -2.60 -16.68 -35.77
C ALA A 34 -3.88 -17.36 -35.21
N GLY A 35 -4.42 -16.84 -34.10
CA GLY A 35 -5.63 -17.37 -33.44
C GLY A 35 -5.41 -18.61 -32.58
N SER A 36 -4.18 -19.13 -32.47
CA SER A 36 -3.84 -20.28 -31.61
C SER A 36 -3.10 -19.83 -30.35
N THR A 37 -3.54 -20.29 -29.17
CA THR A 37 -2.83 -20.09 -27.91
C THR A 37 -1.57 -20.96 -27.91
N ILE A 38 -0.41 -20.34 -27.89
CA ILE A 38 0.90 -21.01 -27.89
C ILE A 38 1.58 -20.99 -26.50
N ALA A 39 1.17 -20.10 -25.62
CA ALA A 39 1.55 -20.13 -24.21
C ALA A 39 0.40 -19.56 -23.36
N ALA A 40 -0.18 -20.40 -22.51
CA ALA A 40 -1.26 -20.00 -21.63
C ALA A 40 -0.71 -19.54 -20.27
N TRP A 41 -1.31 -18.50 -19.69
CA TRP A 41 -0.99 -18.03 -18.34
C TRP A 41 -1.33 -19.11 -17.30
N GLY A 42 -0.38 -19.43 -16.43
CA GLY A 42 -0.51 -20.41 -15.35
C GLY A 42 -0.53 -19.78 -13.96
N GLY A 43 -0.01 -18.56 -13.82
CA GLY A 43 0.02 -17.82 -12.56
C GLY A 43 1.01 -16.64 -12.59
N THR A 44 1.04 -15.90 -11.48
CA THR A 44 1.96 -14.79 -11.27
C THR A 44 2.55 -14.88 -9.87
N LEU A 45 3.89 -15.03 -9.79
CA LEU A 45 4.62 -14.91 -8.53
C LEU A 45 4.91 -13.44 -8.24
N LEU A 46 4.86 -13.05 -6.96
CA LEU A 46 5.38 -11.79 -6.46
C LEU A 46 6.50 -12.07 -5.46
N VAL A 47 7.69 -11.56 -5.74
CA VAL A 47 8.89 -11.71 -4.90
C VAL A 47 9.25 -10.37 -4.30
N ARG A 48 9.54 -10.35 -3.00
CA ARG A 48 9.99 -9.18 -2.24
C ARG A 48 11.42 -9.35 -1.77
N LYS A 49 12.19 -8.25 -1.81
CA LYS A 49 13.54 -8.17 -1.25
C LYS A 49 13.77 -6.80 -0.63
N ALA A 50 14.51 -6.71 0.48
CA ALA A 50 14.95 -5.44 1.03
C ALA A 50 16.27 -5.00 0.38
N GLY A 51 16.43 -3.69 0.14
CA GLY A 51 17.69 -3.09 -0.29
C GLY A 51 17.95 -3.08 -1.79
N SER A 52 17.49 -4.06 -2.57
CA SER A 52 17.64 -4.09 -4.03
C SER A 52 16.54 -4.89 -4.70
N ALA A 53 16.32 -4.68 -6.01
CA ALA A 53 15.35 -5.45 -6.77
C ALA A 53 15.72 -6.94 -6.83
N PRO A 54 14.73 -7.85 -6.75
CA PRO A 54 14.97 -9.28 -7.00
C PRO A 54 15.52 -9.51 -8.42
N THR A 55 16.62 -10.24 -8.52
CA THR A 55 17.24 -10.60 -9.81
C THR A 55 16.69 -11.91 -10.38
N SER A 56 15.95 -12.65 -9.58
CA SER A 56 15.25 -13.87 -9.99
C SER A 56 14.12 -14.21 -9.02
N ARG A 57 13.25 -15.14 -9.39
CA ARG A 57 12.18 -15.64 -8.51
C ARG A 57 12.65 -16.32 -7.22
N ARG A 58 13.95 -16.59 -7.09
CA ARG A 58 14.60 -17.17 -5.89
C ARG A 58 15.43 -16.16 -5.10
N ASP A 59 15.55 -14.94 -5.61
CA ASP A 59 16.32 -13.86 -4.99
C ASP A 59 15.39 -12.98 -4.13
N GLY A 60 14.95 -13.53 -3.00
CA GLY A 60 14.07 -12.85 -2.06
C GLY A 60 13.01 -13.77 -1.49
N THR A 61 11.97 -13.18 -0.92
CA THR A 61 10.82 -13.89 -0.35
C THR A 61 9.67 -13.89 -1.33
N ILE A 62 9.15 -15.06 -1.69
CA ILE A 62 7.89 -15.17 -2.43
C ILE A 62 6.77 -14.78 -1.46
N VAL A 63 6.10 -13.68 -1.73
CA VAL A 63 5.00 -13.16 -0.90
C VAL A 63 3.63 -13.56 -1.43
N LEU A 64 3.56 -13.96 -2.73
CA LEU A 64 2.33 -14.42 -3.37
C LEU A 64 2.65 -15.35 -4.55
N ASP A 65 1.83 -16.39 -4.74
CA ASP A 65 1.69 -17.18 -5.97
C ASP A 65 0.20 -17.13 -6.38
N SER A 66 -0.16 -16.16 -7.21
CA SER A 66 -1.55 -15.99 -7.68
C SER A 66 -1.81 -16.94 -8.84
N LYS A 67 -2.83 -17.81 -8.68
CA LYS A 67 -3.29 -18.77 -9.70
C LYS A 67 -4.68 -18.43 -10.25
N THR A 68 -5.24 -17.31 -9.82
CA THR A 68 -6.50 -16.77 -10.35
C THR A 68 -6.16 -15.52 -11.13
N ARG A 69 -6.40 -15.55 -12.46
CA ARG A 69 -6.12 -14.42 -13.35
C ARG A 69 -6.89 -13.18 -12.89
N ASP A 70 -6.23 -12.04 -12.89
CA ASP A 70 -6.78 -10.73 -12.53
C ASP A 70 -7.39 -10.66 -11.10
N ALA A 71 -7.02 -11.58 -10.20
CA ALA A 71 -7.51 -11.58 -8.82
C ALA A 71 -7.25 -10.24 -8.12
N TYR A 72 -6.19 -9.55 -8.51
CA TYR A 72 -5.76 -8.28 -7.90
C TYR A 72 -5.84 -7.09 -8.85
N LYS A 73 -6.61 -7.19 -9.93
CA LYS A 73 -6.83 -6.09 -10.87
C LYS A 73 -7.64 -4.94 -10.26
N ASN A 74 -8.66 -5.27 -9.50
CA ASN A 74 -9.60 -4.32 -8.89
C ASN A 74 -9.55 -4.31 -7.36
N THR A 75 -8.72 -5.15 -6.75
CA THR A 75 -8.51 -5.21 -5.30
C THR A 75 -7.03 -5.29 -4.99
N TYR A 76 -6.61 -4.79 -3.83
CA TYR A 76 -5.21 -4.82 -3.45
C TYR A 76 -4.81 -6.15 -2.81
N PHE A 77 -3.67 -6.71 -3.23
CA PHE A 77 -2.90 -7.62 -2.40
C PHE A 77 -2.22 -6.82 -1.29
N CYS A 78 -2.21 -7.33 -0.07
CA CYS A 78 -1.58 -6.71 1.09
C CYS A 78 -0.40 -7.55 1.57
N ASP A 79 0.81 -7.03 1.42
CA ASP A 79 2.00 -7.54 2.09
C ASP A 79 2.16 -6.84 3.44
N SER A 80 2.25 -7.58 4.53
CA SER A 80 2.21 -7.09 5.91
C SER A 80 3.38 -7.60 6.76
N GLY A 81 3.53 -7.06 7.97
CA GLY A 81 4.64 -7.42 8.86
C GLY A 81 5.97 -6.79 8.45
N LEU A 82 5.91 -5.66 7.75
CA LEU A 82 7.07 -4.95 7.23
C LEU A 82 7.57 -3.90 8.22
N SER A 83 8.87 -3.59 8.16
CA SER A 83 9.47 -2.52 8.96
C SER A 83 9.25 -1.16 8.30
N ASN A 84 8.67 -0.22 9.06
CA ASN A 84 8.54 1.17 8.60
C ASN A 84 9.90 1.79 8.30
N GLY A 85 9.96 2.61 7.25
CA GLY A 85 11.19 3.26 6.80
C GLY A 85 12.16 2.38 6.01
N THR A 86 11.90 1.06 5.93
CA THR A 86 12.70 0.15 5.11
C THR A 86 12.18 0.14 3.68
N LYS A 87 13.06 0.34 2.71
CA LYS A 87 12.73 0.25 1.29
C LYS A 87 12.71 -1.20 0.86
N TYR A 88 11.53 -1.67 0.45
CA TYR A 88 11.32 -2.98 -0.13
C TYR A 88 11.18 -2.87 -1.64
N TYR A 89 11.77 -3.82 -2.34
CA TYR A 89 11.69 -3.98 -3.79
C TYR A 89 10.89 -5.23 -4.09
N TYR A 90 10.06 -5.13 -5.11
CA TYR A 90 9.18 -6.20 -5.53
C TYR A 90 9.36 -6.45 -7.02
N LYS A 91 9.23 -7.71 -7.42
CA LYS A 91 9.22 -8.10 -8.82
C LYS A 91 8.19 -9.19 -9.05
N PHE A 92 7.39 -8.99 -10.08
CA PHE A 92 6.48 -10.02 -10.57
C PHE A 92 7.20 -10.97 -11.53
N PHE A 93 6.80 -12.21 -11.51
CA PHE A 93 7.23 -13.25 -12.44
C PHE A 93 5.98 -13.99 -12.93
N PRO A 94 5.27 -13.47 -13.95
CA PRO A 94 4.21 -14.21 -14.60
C PRO A 94 4.79 -15.50 -15.21
N TYR A 95 4.02 -16.56 -15.21
CA TYR A 95 4.47 -17.82 -15.77
C TYR A 95 3.36 -18.55 -16.52
N THR A 96 3.78 -19.36 -17.49
CA THR A 96 2.89 -20.19 -18.29
C THR A 96 2.49 -21.47 -17.56
N THR A 97 1.45 -22.16 -18.05
CA THR A 97 1.08 -23.50 -17.59
C THR A 97 2.21 -24.53 -17.75
N ALA A 98 3.20 -24.24 -18.62
CA ALA A 98 4.43 -25.03 -18.77
C ALA A 98 5.57 -24.58 -17.84
N ASN A 99 5.31 -23.68 -16.87
CA ASN A 99 6.29 -23.12 -15.93
C ASN A 99 7.45 -22.35 -16.59
N ALA A 100 7.21 -21.71 -17.75
CA ALA A 100 8.11 -20.72 -18.31
C ALA A 100 7.82 -19.36 -17.70
N TYR A 101 8.81 -18.78 -16.99
CA TYR A 101 8.67 -17.53 -16.22
C TYR A 101 9.11 -16.33 -17.06
N THR A 102 8.32 -15.28 -17.02
CA THR A 102 8.73 -13.96 -17.55
C THR A 102 9.65 -13.31 -16.53
N ASP A 103 10.74 -12.71 -17.01
CA ASP A 103 11.71 -11.95 -16.21
C ASP A 103 11.93 -10.59 -16.92
N SER A 104 11.11 -9.60 -16.57
CA SER A 104 11.14 -8.26 -17.16
C SER A 104 11.43 -7.22 -16.07
N THR A 105 12.13 -6.15 -16.44
CA THR A 105 12.30 -4.97 -15.56
C THR A 105 11.02 -4.14 -15.48
N ASP A 106 10.08 -4.30 -16.41
CA ASP A 106 8.77 -3.64 -16.37
C ASP A 106 7.85 -4.21 -15.28
N ASP A 107 8.22 -5.37 -14.73
CA ASP A 107 7.53 -6.06 -13.64
C ASP A 107 8.01 -5.62 -12.24
N GLU A 108 8.79 -4.54 -12.12
CA GLU A 108 9.40 -4.11 -10.87
C GLU A 108 8.73 -2.88 -10.28
N PHE A 109 8.63 -2.84 -8.95
CA PHE A 109 8.30 -1.64 -8.20
C PHE A 109 8.98 -1.65 -6.83
N ASN A 110 8.95 -0.52 -6.13
CA ASN A 110 9.44 -0.43 -4.77
C ASN A 110 8.50 0.41 -3.91
N ALA A 111 8.54 0.17 -2.61
CA ALA A 111 7.75 0.89 -1.64
C ALA A 111 8.44 0.95 -0.28
N ILE A 112 8.13 1.99 0.48
CA ILE A 112 8.61 2.17 1.86
C ILE A 112 7.37 2.22 2.75
N PRO A 113 7.09 1.16 3.54
CA PRO A 113 6.02 1.21 4.54
C PRO A 113 6.28 2.38 5.49
N THR A 114 5.25 3.16 5.73
CA THR A 114 5.35 4.32 6.62
C THR A 114 4.02 4.55 7.30
N VAL A 115 4.06 5.11 8.50
CA VAL A 115 2.85 5.70 9.09
C VAL A 115 2.45 6.84 8.15
N GLN A 116 1.27 6.78 7.58
CA GLN A 116 0.72 7.81 6.69
C GLN A 116 0.42 9.08 7.48
N VAL A 117 1.47 9.81 7.90
CA VAL A 117 1.33 11.13 8.52
C VAL A 117 1.29 12.23 7.47
N ALA A 118 1.92 12.01 6.33
CA ALA A 118 2.12 13.03 5.28
C ALA A 118 0.94 13.19 4.29
N GLY A 119 -0.18 12.55 4.51
CA GLY A 119 -1.42 12.73 3.72
C GLY A 119 -2.63 13.09 4.56
N ILE A 120 -2.46 13.22 5.88
CA ILE A 120 -3.52 13.45 6.87
C ILE A 120 -3.71 14.96 7.16
N THR A 121 -3.36 15.83 6.22
CA THR A 121 -3.62 17.28 6.36
C THR A 121 -5.11 17.62 6.45
N SER A 122 -6.00 16.72 6.09
CA SER A 122 -7.44 16.86 6.21
C SER A 122 -8.07 16.15 7.42
N TRP A 123 -7.27 15.47 8.26
CA TRP A 123 -7.78 14.75 9.43
C TRP A 123 -7.77 15.62 10.67
N ASN A 124 -8.39 16.77 10.54
CA ASN A 124 -8.51 17.75 11.60
C ASN A 124 -9.84 17.60 12.32
N VAL A 125 -9.86 17.94 13.59
CA VAL A 125 -11.11 18.21 14.30
C VAL A 125 -11.84 19.37 13.62
N THR A 126 -13.15 19.34 13.65
CA THR A 126 -14.00 20.39 13.07
C THR A 126 -14.96 20.96 14.12
N GLY A 127 -15.65 22.05 13.81
CA GLY A 127 -16.65 22.64 14.69
C GLY A 127 -16.09 23.09 16.05
N MET A 128 -14.80 23.45 16.10
CA MET A 128 -14.18 23.90 17.34
C MET A 128 -14.85 25.18 17.85
N SER A 129 -15.25 25.15 19.12
CA SER A 129 -15.72 26.33 19.87
C SER A 129 -15.21 26.27 21.29
N ALA A 130 -14.96 27.44 21.87
CA ALA A 130 -14.61 27.58 23.26
C ALA A 130 -15.49 28.65 23.91
N SER A 131 -15.97 28.39 25.12
CA SER A 131 -16.68 29.32 25.93
C SER A 131 -16.17 29.33 27.36
N SER A 132 -16.03 30.50 27.95
CA SER A 132 -15.65 30.65 29.35
C SER A 132 -16.90 30.92 30.22
N GLU A 133 -16.96 30.34 31.42
CA GLU A 133 -17.93 30.70 32.45
C GLU A 133 -17.35 31.84 33.29
N ALA A 134 -18.04 32.99 33.30
CA ALA A 134 -17.58 34.13 34.05
C ALA A 134 -17.50 33.80 35.56
N GLY A 135 -16.33 34.03 36.15
CA GLY A 135 -16.12 33.99 37.60
C GLY A 135 -15.74 32.65 38.21
N ASN A 136 -15.65 31.54 37.45
CA ASN A 136 -15.30 30.24 38.02
C ASN A 136 -14.01 29.58 37.45
N GLY A 137 -13.30 30.24 36.53
CA GLY A 137 -12.07 29.75 35.95
C GLY A 137 -12.25 28.53 35.04
N LYS A 138 -13.46 28.22 34.60
CA LYS A 138 -13.78 27.11 33.72
C LYS A 138 -13.87 27.54 32.28
N MET A 139 -13.36 26.71 31.39
CA MET A 139 -13.52 26.82 29.95
C MET A 139 -14.14 25.51 29.40
N THR A 140 -15.19 25.66 28.62
CA THR A 140 -15.80 24.56 27.88
C THR A 140 -15.31 24.61 26.44
N VAL A 141 -14.72 23.51 25.98
CA VAL A 141 -14.28 23.34 24.59
C VAL A 141 -15.10 22.23 23.94
N LYS A 142 -15.61 22.49 22.75
CA LYS A 142 -16.36 21.54 21.95
C LYS A 142 -15.70 21.39 20.59
N TRP A 143 -15.71 20.19 20.03
CA TRP A 143 -15.25 19.88 18.68
C TRP A 143 -15.96 18.64 18.16
N THR A 144 -15.80 18.38 16.87
CA THR A 144 -16.17 17.11 16.23
C THR A 144 -14.89 16.40 15.83
N ASP A 145 -14.73 15.16 16.26
CA ASP A 145 -13.60 14.31 15.87
C ASP A 145 -13.59 14.06 14.35
N PRO A 146 -12.41 13.80 13.76
CA PRO A 146 -12.32 13.46 12.36
C PRO A 146 -13.01 12.11 12.07
N SER A 147 -13.15 11.78 10.78
CA SER A 147 -13.69 10.50 10.36
C SER A 147 -12.92 9.33 11.01
N ALA A 148 -13.61 8.23 11.31
CA ALA A 148 -13.02 7.07 11.99
C ALA A 148 -11.86 6.41 11.23
N SER A 149 -11.76 6.62 9.92
CA SER A 149 -10.68 6.09 9.09
C SER A 149 -10.42 6.96 7.87
N ILE A 150 -9.20 6.88 7.35
CA ILE A 150 -8.81 7.38 6.02
C ILE A 150 -8.60 6.17 5.13
N SER A 151 -9.24 6.19 3.97
CA SER A 151 -9.14 5.11 3.00
C SER A 151 -8.82 5.68 1.61
N ALA A 152 -8.05 4.94 0.83
CA ALA A 152 -7.83 5.20 -0.58
C ALA A 152 -8.07 3.91 -1.37
N ASP A 153 -8.82 3.99 -2.47
CA ASP A 153 -9.15 2.86 -3.34
C ASP A 153 -9.67 1.62 -2.57
N GLY A 154 -10.48 1.83 -1.52
CA GLY A 154 -11.04 0.76 -0.70
C GLY A 154 -10.08 0.18 0.36
N VAL A 155 -8.86 0.71 0.48
CA VAL A 155 -7.89 0.31 1.51
C VAL A 155 -7.90 1.33 2.64
N THR A 156 -8.09 0.87 3.88
CA THR A 156 -7.95 1.71 5.07
C THR A 156 -6.47 1.95 5.36
N LEU A 157 -6.02 3.18 5.17
CA LEU A 157 -4.62 3.59 5.36
C LEU A 157 -4.32 3.96 6.81
N ALA A 158 -5.27 4.58 7.49
CA ALA A 158 -5.15 4.94 8.90
C ALA A 158 -6.52 4.93 9.58
N SER A 159 -6.55 4.63 10.87
CA SER A 159 -7.75 4.68 11.71
C SER A 159 -7.53 5.65 12.86
N TRP A 160 -8.57 6.45 13.16
CA TRP A 160 -8.56 7.36 14.30
C TRP A 160 -8.56 6.55 15.61
N ALA A 161 -7.69 6.94 16.53
CA ALA A 161 -7.59 6.32 17.83
C ALA A 161 -8.10 7.26 18.95
N SER A 162 -7.68 8.53 18.92
CA SER A 162 -8.08 9.51 19.91
C SER A 162 -7.70 10.93 19.48
N THR A 163 -8.31 11.92 20.11
CA THR A 163 -7.92 13.33 20.01
C THR A 163 -7.34 13.79 21.34
N THR A 164 -6.14 14.37 21.31
CA THR A 164 -5.48 14.96 22.48
C THR A 164 -5.65 16.47 22.44
N ILE A 165 -6.07 17.05 23.57
CA ILE A 165 -6.11 18.50 23.75
C ILE A 165 -4.88 18.92 24.58
N VAL A 166 -4.12 19.87 24.05
CA VAL A 166 -2.99 20.48 24.76
C VAL A 166 -3.38 21.92 25.11
N VAL A 167 -3.17 22.29 26.36
CA VAL A 167 -3.44 23.64 26.88
C VAL A 167 -2.14 24.24 27.38
N LYS A 168 -1.79 25.44 26.88
CA LYS A 168 -0.59 26.18 27.28
C LYS A 168 -0.96 27.61 27.60
N SER A 169 -0.36 28.17 28.66
CA SER A 169 -0.57 29.57 29.04
C SER A 169 0.43 30.46 28.29
N GLY A 170 -0.06 31.58 27.76
CA GLY A 170 0.78 32.66 27.18
C GLY A 170 1.20 32.46 25.71
N SER A 171 1.08 31.25 25.15
CA SER A 171 1.38 30.99 23.73
C SER A 171 0.62 29.78 23.23
N TYR A 172 0.56 29.60 21.90
CA TYR A 172 0.01 28.37 21.33
C TYR A 172 0.94 27.17 21.64
N PRO A 173 0.40 25.98 21.94
CA PRO A 173 1.16 24.74 21.98
C PRO A 173 1.83 24.49 20.62
N THR A 174 3.08 24.05 20.64
CA THR A 174 3.85 23.69 19.43
C THR A 174 4.04 22.20 19.27
N SER A 175 3.76 21.44 20.32
CA SER A 175 3.82 19.96 20.33
C SER A 175 2.75 19.38 21.26
N LYS A 176 2.55 18.06 21.20
CA LYS A 176 1.69 17.33 22.14
C LYS A 176 2.25 17.29 23.58
N ASP A 177 3.50 17.64 23.74
CA ASP A 177 4.23 17.54 25.02
C ASP A 177 4.46 18.93 25.67
N ASP A 178 3.88 20.01 25.08
CA ASP A 178 3.88 21.36 25.63
C ASP A 178 2.88 21.48 26.77
#